data_a0635c1a9906cee70113e74477ffec31
#
_entry.id   a0635c1a9906cee70113e74477ffec31
#
_cell.length_a   1.000
_cell.length_b   1.000
_cell.length_c   1.000
_cell.angle_alpha   90.00
_cell.angle_beta   90.00
_cell.angle_gamma   90.00
#
_symmetry.space_group_name_H-M   'P 1'
#
loop_
_entity.id
_entity.type
_entity.pdbx_description
1 polymer ?
#
loop_
_entity_poly.entity_id
_entity_poly.type
_entity_poly.pdbx_seq_one_letter_code
_entity_poly.pdbx_strand_id
1 'polypeptide(L)'
;LSQKFKIAPSLLSADFSRLGEEMNSVIEQGAHWIHVDVMDGHFVPNLTLGAPIVKSLRKFSPTAFLDCHLMIEDPEKYIPDFIEAGASLITIHVESRGNIRALLKKIKSAGVDAGITLRPSTPLSEIVPFLEDVDLVLVMTVNPGFGGQSFMNDQVFKIDELNRLRSENENYDYLIQVDGGVNSKTVSAVTNADVLVAGSAVFKGEGTYREKMEALQIR
;
A
#
# COMPACT_ATOMS: atom_id res chain seq x y z
N LEU A 1 7.50 23.95 3.45
CA LEU A 1 8.39 22.79 3.41
C LEU A 1 7.79 21.79 2.42
N SER A 2 8.53 21.38 1.38
CA SER A 2 8.05 20.32 0.48
C SER A 2 7.96 19.02 1.29
N GLN A 3 6.79 18.38 1.26
CA GLN A 3 6.64 17.05 1.83
C GLN A 3 7.46 16.08 0.97
N LYS A 4 8.31 15.27 1.59
CA LYS A 4 9.15 14.32 0.88
C LYS A 4 8.35 13.09 0.46
N PHE A 5 7.46 12.60 1.33
CA PHE A 5 6.70 11.38 1.13
C PHE A 5 5.21 11.67 0.97
N LYS A 6 4.53 10.88 0.16
CA LYS A 6 3.08 10.71 0.27
C LYS A 6 2.80 9.79 1.47
N ILE A 7 1.86 10.18 2.33
CA ILE A 7 1.46 9.34 3.46
C ILE A 7 0.14 8.66 3.14
N ALA A 8 0.11 7.35 3.35
CA ALA A 8 -1.04 6.46 3.15
C ALA A 8 -1.41 5.78 4.48
N PRO A 9 -2.26 6.40 5.33
CA PRO A 9 -2.72 5.75 6.55
C PRO A 9 -3.43 4.43 6.25
N SER A 10 -2.98 3.31 6.91
CA SER A 10 -3.63 2.01 6.77
C SER A 10 -4.84 1.91 7.70
N LEU A 11 -6.02 1.74 7.10
CA LEU A 11 -7.28 1.56 7.83
C LEU A 11 -7.31 0.29 8.69
N LEU A 12 -6.40 -0.65 8.50
CA LEU A 12 -6.26 -1.82 9.36
C LEU A 12 -6.04 -1.46 10.84
N SER A 13 -5.50 -0.27 11.11
CA SER A 13 -5.25 0.24 12.47
C SER A 13 -6.32 1.21 12.98
N ALA A 14 -7.29 1.58 12.15
CA ALA A 14 -8.38 2.50 12.48
C ALA A 14 -9.48 1.82 13.32
N ASP A 15 -10.42 2.60 13.82
CA ASP A 15 -11.66 2.07 14.41
C ASP A 15 -12.62 1.62 13.31
N PHE A 16 -12.78 0.30 13.14
CA PHE A 16 -13.64 -0.28 12.10
C PHE A 16 -15.13 0.09 12.25
N SER A 17 -15.57 0.44 13.45
CA SER A 17 -16.95 0.90 13.67
C SER A 17 -17.20 2.30 13.06
N ARG A 18 -16.14 3.04 12.71
CA ARG A 18 -16.18 4.42 12.24
C ARG A 18 -15.27 4.67 11.03
N LEU A 19 -15.02 3.66 10.20
CA LEU A 19 -14.04 3.72 9.10
C LEU A 19 -14.18 4.95 8.20
N GLY A 20 -15.39 5.36 7.84
CA GLY A 20 -15.62 6.54 7.01
C GLY A 20 -15.17 7.83 7.69
N GLU A 21 -15.48 8.01 8.98
CA GLU A 21 -15.10 9.17 9.77
C GLU A 21 -13.59 9.21 9.99
N GLU A 22 -12.97 8.07 10.33
CA GLU A 22 -11.53 7.92 10.46
C GLU A 22 -10.80 8.29 9.17
N MET A 23 -11.28 7.76 8.03
CA MET A 23 -10.74 8.08 6.71
C MET A 23 -10.81 9.57 6.41
N ASN A 24 -11.97 10.21 6.59
CA ASN A 24 -12.09 11.65 6.34
C ASN A 24 -11.20 12.46 7.29
N SER A 25 -11.14 12.08 8.56
CA SER A 25 -10.31 12.77 9.54
C SER A 25 -8.82 12.77 9.17
N VAL A 26 -8.29 11.66 8.67
CA VAL A 26 -6.88 11.63 8.23
C VAL A 26 -6.68 12.41 6.93
N ILE A 27 -7.63 12.38 5.98
CA ILE A 27 -7.57 13.15 4.73
C ILE A 27 -7.56 14.66 5.02
N GLU A 28 -8.49 15.16 5.84
CA GLU A 28 -8.57 16.57 6.24
C GLU A 28 -7.31 17.04 6.97
N GLN A 29 -6.60 16.13 7.62
CA GLN A 29 -5.37 16.42 8.33
C GLN A 29 -4.10 16.19 7.52
N GLY A 30 -4.20 15.82 6.22
CA GLY A 30 -3.10 15.84 5.29
C GLY A 30 -2.64 14.49 4.76
N ALA A 31 -3.44 13.42 4.93
CA ALA A 31 -3.18 12.15 4.24
C ALA A 31 -3.34 12.32 2.73
N HIS A 32 -2.43 11.72 1.97
CA HIS A 32 -2.44 11.76 0.51
C HIS A 32 -3.27 10.62 -0.08
N TRP A 33 -3.14 9.44 0.50
CA TRP A 33 -3.79 8.20 0.11
C TRP A 33 -4.44 7.53 1.32
N ILE A 34 -5.28 6.55 1.07
CA ILE A 34 -5.88 5.69 2.11
C ILE A 34 -5.53 4.25 1.75
N HIS A 35 -4.75 3.60 2.60
CA HIS A 35 -4.35 2.22 2.40
C HIS A 35 -5.37 1.25 3.00
N VAL A 36 -5.80 0.29 2.17
CA VAL A 36 -6.82 -0.70 2.52
C VAL A 36 -6.23 -2.10 2.40
N ASP A 37 -5.90 -2.70 3.54
CA ASP A 37 -5.35 -4.05 3.63
C ASP A 37 -6.46 -5.10 3.53
N VAL A 38 -6.51 -5.81 2.41
CA VAL A 38 -7.52 -6.83 2.10
C VAL A 38 -6.91 -8.22 2.29
N MET A 39 -7.50 -9.01 3.18
CA MET A 39 -7.02 -10.34 3.55
C MET A 39 -8.14 -11.37 3.48
N ASP A 40 -7.87 -12.54 2.89
CA ASP A 40 -8.85 -13.58 2.59
C ASP A 40 -8.83 -14.80 3.53
N GLY A 41 -7.92 -14.84 4.51
CA GLY A 41 -7.74 -15.99 5.40
C GLY A 41 -7.05 -17.19 4.76
N HIS A 42 -6.62 -17.10 3.50
CA HIS A 42 -5.90 -18.15 2.76
C HIS A 42 -4.47 -17.71 2.43
N PHE A 43 -4.30 -16.59 1.77
CA PHE A 43 -2.98 -16.00 1.51
C PHE A 43 -2.25 -15.64 2.79
N VAL A 44 -2.99 -15.09 3.77
CA VAL A 44 -2.54 -14.80 5.13
C VAL A 44 -3.57 -15.31 6.16
N PRO A 45 -3.15 -15.67 7.40
CA PRO A 45 -4.06 -16.23 8.41
C PRO A 45 -4.89 -15.15 9.12
N ASN A 46 -5.49 -14.23 8.36
CA ASN A 46 -6.34 -13.15 8.85
C ASN A 46 -7.41 -12.81 7.82
N LEU A 47 -8.55 -12.31 8.27
CA LEU A 47 -9.65 -11.78 7.46
C LEU A 47 -9.86 -10.32 7.81
N THR A 48 -9.98 -9.44 6.80
CA THR A 48 -10.14 -8.00 7.07
C THR A 48 -11.27 -7.39 6.25
N LEU A 49 -10.93 -6.56 5.29
CA LEU A 49 -11.85 -5.74 4.51
C LEU A 49 -12.06 -6.33 3.11
N GLY A 50 -13.20 -6.07 2.51
CA GLY A 50 -13.51 -6.51 1.16
C GLY A 50 -14.05 -5.38 0.28
N ALA A 51 -14.32 -5.68 -1.00
CA ALA A 51 -14.84 -4.73 -1.97
C ALA A 51 -16.10 -3.95 -1.52
N PRO A 52 -17.07 -4.54 -0.77
CA PRO A 52 -18.21 -3.79 -0.23
C PRO A 52 -17.80 -2.62 0.68
N ILE A 53 -16.73 -2.78 1.46
CA ILE A 53 -16.22 -1.71 2.32
C ILE A 53 -15.57 -0.62 1.45
N VAL A 54 -14.75 -0.99 0.46
CA VAL A 54 -14.15 -0.03 -0.50
C VAL A 54 -15.24 0.78 -1.20
N LYS A 55 -16.32 0.13 -1.65
CA LYS A 55 -17.48 0.79 -2.28
C LYS A 55 -18.16 1.79 -1.33
N SER A 56 -18.28 1.44 -0.05
CA SER A 56 -18.83 2.33 0.97
C SER A 56 -17.93 3.53 1.24
N LEU A 57 -16.62 3.30 1.36
CA LEU A 57 -15.62 4.36 1.54
C LEU A 57 -15.58 5.31 0.33
N ARG A 58 -15.64 4.78 -0.89
CA ARG A 58 -15.71 5.57 -2.12
C ARG A 58 -16.97 6.45 -2.16
N LYS A 59 -18.11 5.91 -1.75
CA LYS A 59 -19.36 6.68 -1.65
C LYS A 59 -19.26 7.77 -0.57
N PHE A 60 -18.60 7.49 0.54
CA PHE A 60 -18.42 8.42 1.65
C PHE A 60 -17.45 9.56 1.31
N SER A 61 -16.38 9.27 0.60
CA SER A 61 -15.38 10.24 0.10
C SER A 61 -15.08 10.00 -1.39
N PRO A 62 -15.81 10.66 -2.30
CA PRO A 62 -15.73 10.40 -3.75
C PRO A 62 -14.35 10.68 -4.36
N THR A 63 -13.55 11.55 -3.76
CA THR A 63 -12.24 11.99 -4.26
C THR A 63 -11.05 11.33 -3.57
N ALA A 64 -11.28 10.52 -2.52
CA ALA A 64 -10.20 9.84 -1.81
C ALA A 64 -9.40 8.93 -2.75
N PHE A 65 -8.09 8.91 -2.64
CA PHE A 65 -7.25 7.92 -3.33
C PHE A 65 -7.24 6.63 -2.50
N LEU A 66 -7.95 5.60 -2.97
CA LEU A 66 -8.09 4.31 -2.29
C LEU A 66 -7.07 3.33 -2.86
N ASP A 67 -6.03 3.07 -2.09
CA ASP A 67 -4.92 2.17 -2.37
C ASP A 67 -5.22 0.79 -1.76
N CYS A 68 -5.67 -0.15 -2.60
CA CYS A 68 -6.12 -1.48 -2.17
C CYS A 68 -4.99 -2.51 -2.31
N HIS A 69 -4.45 -2.97 -1.19
CA HIS A 69 -3.44 -4.02 -1.13
C HIS A 69 -4.10 -5.38 -0.93
N LEU A 70 -4.05 -6.24 -1.95
CA LEU A 70 -4.74 -7.53 -1.97
C LEU A 70 -3.80 -8.66 -1.50
N MET A 71 -3.90 -9.02 -0.24
CA MET A 71 -3.33 -10.24 0.34
C MET A 71 -4.32 -11.39 0.14
N ILE A 72 -4.54 -11.78 -1.12
CA ILE A 72 -5.55 -12.73 -1.59
C ILE A 72 -4.86 -13.83 -2.39
N GLU A 73 -5.21 -15.10 -2.13
CA GLU A 73 -4.63 -16.25 -2.81
C GLU A 73 -4.97 -16.28 -4.31
N ASP A 74 -6.22 -15.93 -4.67
CA ASP A 74 -6.73 -15.93 -6.05
C ASP A 74 -7.35 -14.55 -6.39
N PRO A 75 -6.50 -13.54 -6.68
CA PRO A 75 -6.97 -12.17 -6.92
C PRO A 75 -7.78 -12.04 -8.22
N GLU A 76 -7.64 -12.96 -9.19
CA GLU A 76 -8.39 -12.93 -10.45
C GLU A 76 -9.90 -12.85 -10.23
N LYS A 77 -10.38 -13.53 -9.20
CA LYS A 77 -11.82 -13.57 -8.84
C LYS A 77 -12.34 -12.24 -8.33
N TYR A 78 -11.49 -11.46 -7.64
CA TYR A 78 -11.91 -10.30 -6.85
C TYR A 78 -11.51 -8.95 -7.48
N ILE A 79 -10.49 -8.91 -8.33
CA ILE A 79 -10.07 -7.68 -9.02
C ILE A 79 -11.26 -6.93 -9.66
N PRO A 80 -12.22 -7.59 -10.38
CA PRO A 80 -13.37 -6.88 -10.94
C PRO A 80 -14.22 -6.18 -9.88
N ASP A 81 -14.41 -6.80 -8.72
CA ASP A 81 -15.21 -6.24 -7.64
C ASP A 81 -14.55 -4.99 -7.02
N PHE A 82 -13.22 -4.99 -6.89
CA PHE A 82 -12.45 -3.83 -6.41
C PHE A 82 -12.44 -2.68 -7.43
N ILE A 83 -12.37 -2.99 -8.73
CA ILE A 83 -12.51 -2.00 -9.81
C ILE A 83 -13.90 -1.35 -9.73
N GLU A 84 -14.96 -2.16 -9.65
CA GLU A 84 -16.34 -1.65 -9.55
C GLU A 84 -16.56 -0.87 -8.23
N ALA A 85 -15.91 -1.29 -7.14
CA ALA A 85 -15.97 -0.58 -5.86
C ALA A 85 -15.30 0.79 -5.89
N GLY A 86 -14.50 1.10 -6.93
CA GLY A 86 -13.85 2.38 -7.12
C GLY A 86 -12.47 2.47 -6.45
N ALA A 87 -11.72 1.37 -6.40
CA ALA A 87 -10.30 1.42 -6.05
C ALA A 87 -9.55 2.37 -6.99
N SER A 88 -8.61 3.16 -6.47
CA SER A 88 -7.74 4.03 -7.26
C SER A 88 -6.49 3.30 -7.72
N LEU A 89 -5.99 2.41 -6.87
CA LEU A 89 -4.84 1.55 -7.09
C LEU A 89 -5.17 0.17 -6.53
N ILE A 90 -4.78 -0.88 -7.27
CA ILE A 90 -4.89 -2.27 -6.82
C ILE A 90 -3.50 -2.90 -6.88
N THR A 91 -2.97 -3.27 -5.71
CA THR A 91 -1.66 -3.95 -5.57
C THR A 91 -1.88 -5.43 -5.30
N ILE A 92 -1.26 -6.29 -6.10
CA ILE A 92 -1.30 -7.76 -5.97
C ILE A 92 0.07 -8.32 -5.64
N HIS A 93 0.10 -9.44 -4.94
CA HIS A 93 1.33 -10.17 -4.66
C HIS A 93 1.79 -11.00 -5.85
N VAL A 94 3.12 -11.03 -6.08
CA VAL A 94 3.71 -11.90 -7.11
C VAL A 94 3.50 -13.39 -6.79
N GLU A 95 3.34 -13.72 -5.51
CA GLU A 95 3.08 -15.07 -5.01
C GLU A 95 1.61 -15.51 -5.11
N SER A 96 0.71 -14.62 -5.52
CA SER A 96 -0.70 -14.96 -5.73
C SER A 96 -0.88 -15.89 -6.93
N ARG A 97 -1.98 -16.64 -6.94
CA ARG A 97 -2.32 -17.51 -8.07
C ARG A 97 -2.71 -16.72 -9.32
N GLY A 98 -2.50 -17.34 -10.48
CA GLY A 98 -2.89 -16.80 -11.77
C GLY A 98 -1.72 -16.25 -12.58
N ASN A 99 -2.05 -15.67 -13.72
CA ASN A 99 -1.07 -15.00 -14.58
C ASN A 99 -0.92 -13.54 -14.16
N ILE A 100 0.08 -13.25 -13.34
CA ILE A 100 0.32 -11.92 -12.75
C ILE A 100 0.32 -10.83 -13.82
N ARG A 101 1.01 -11.00 -14.95
CA ARG A 101 1.04 -10.00 -16.03
C ARG A 101 -0.34 -9.72 -16.61
N ALA A 102 -1.16 -10.76 -16.79
CA ALA A 102 -2.53 -10.62 -17.28
C ALA A 102 -3.41 -9.88 -16.26
N LEU A 103 -3.21 -10.12 -14.97
CA LEU A 103 -3.94 -9.44 -13.89
C LEU A 103 -3.58 -7.95 -13.82
N LEU A 104 -2.29 -7.61 -13.87
CA LEU A 104 -1.83 -6.22 -13.92
C LEU A 104 -2.42 -5.48 -15.14
N LYS A 105 -2.37 -6.09 -16.33
CA LYS A 105 -2.98 -5.53 -17.53
C LYS A 105 -4.50 -5.34 -17.42
N LYS A 106 -5.19 -6.28 -16.77
CA LYS A 106 -6.64 -6.19 -16.51
C LYS A 106 -6.96 -4.97 -15.63
N ILE A 107 -6.18 -4.74 -14.57
CA ILE A 107 -6.33 -3.58 -13.68
C ILE A 107 -6.13 -2.28 -14.48
N LYS A 108 -5.00 -2.16 -15.19
CA LYS A 108 -4.69 -0.95 -16.00
C LYS A 108 -5.71 -0.68 -17.09
N SER A 109 -6.21 -1.72 -17.77
CA SER A 109 -7.21 -1.55 -18.86
C SER A 109 -8.56 -1.04 -18.34
N ALA A 110 -8.82 -1.15 -17.04
CA ALA A 110 -10.00 -0.58 -16.39
C ALA A 110 -9.81 0.88 -15.93
N GLY A 111 -8.64 1.48 -16.18
CA GLY A 111 -8.31 2.83 -15.74
C GLY A 111 -7.96 2.94 -14.25
N VAL A 112 -7.56 1.84 -13.64
CA VAL A 112 -7.10 1.76 -12.25
C VAL A 112 -5.59 1.56 -12.25
N ASP A 113 -4.85 2.23 -11.37
CA ASP A 113 -3.41 2.04 -11.22
C ASP A 113 -3.11 0.61 -10.76
N ALA A 114 -2.06 0.00 -11.31
CA ALA A 114 -1.66 -1.36 -10.97
C ALA A 114 -0.39 -1.39 -10.14
N GLY A 115 -0.44 -2.04 -8.98
CA GLY A 115 0.70 -2.27 -8.12
C GLY A 115 1.10 -3.73 -8.05
N ILE A 116 2.39 -3.97 -7.80
CA ILE A 116 2.94 -5.29 -7.49
C ILE A 116 3.65 -5.26 -6.15
N THR A 117 3.56 -6.35 -5.42
CA THR A 117 4.28 -6.52 -4.15
C THR A 117 4.85 -7.93 -4.01
N LEU A 118 5.72 -8.11 -3.03
CA LEU A 118 6.36 -9.38 -2.70
C LEU A 118 6.51 -9.51 -1.18
N ARG A 119 6.47 -10.74 -0.70
CA ARG A 119 6.76 -11.06 0.72
C ARG A 119 8.21 -10.71 1.06
N PRO A 120 8.56 -10.45 2.32
CA PRO A 120 9.95 -10.25 2.74
C PRO A 120 10.89 -11.37 2.29
N SER A 121 10.44 -12.63 2.35
CA SER A 121 11.23 -13.81 1.95
C SER A 121 11.38 -14.00 0.44
N THR A 122 10.58 -13.32 -0.39
CA THR A 122 10.62 -13.47 -1.85
C THR A 122 11.72 -12.56 -2.41
N PRO A 123 12.60 -13.09 -3.27
CA PRO A 123 13.65 -12.31 -3.92
C PRO A 123 13.08 -11.22 -4.83
N LEU A 124 13.75 -10.07 -4.90
CA LEU A 124 13.34 -8.96 -5.77
C LEU A 124 13.27 -9.36 -7.25
N SER A 125 14.12 -10.30 -7.68
CA SER A 125 14.14 -10.85 -9.05
C SER A 125 12.80 -11.37 -9.54
N GLU A 126 11.90 -11.79 -8.63
CA GLU A 126 10.58 -12.30 -9.00
C GLU A 126 9.65 -11.21 -9.55
N ILE A 127 9.85 -9.95 -9.18
CA ILE A 127 9.02 -8.84 -9.67
C ILE A 127 9.68 -8.04 -10.80
N VAL A 128 11.00 -8.15 -11.00
CA VAL A 128 11.72 -7.42 -12.06
C VAL A 128 11.06 -7.57 -13.44
N PRO A 129 10.58 -8.76 -13.87
CA PRO A 129 9.92 -8.90 -15.17
C PRO A 129 8.64 -8.08 -15.36
N PHE A 130 8.07 -7.53 -14.29
CA PHE A 130 6.79 -6.80 -14.30
C PHE A 130 6.95 -5.29 -14.12
N LEU A 131 8.16 -4.77 -13.90
CA LEU A 131 8.38 -3.37 -13.53
C LEU A 131 7.92 -2.36 -14.60
N GLU A 132 7.87 -2.75 -15.88
CA GLU A 132 7.32 -1.92 -16.97
C GLU A 132 5.77 -1.93 -17.00
N ASP A 133 5.14 -2.90 -16.34
CA ASP A 133 3.69 -3.09 -16.39
C ASP A 133 2.97 -2.41 -15.21
N VAL A 134 3.70 -1.83 -14.25
CA VAL A 134 3.14 -1.35 -12.98
C VAL A 134 3.34 0.16 -12.76
N ASP A 135 2.44 0.75 -12.00
CA ASP A 135 2.48 2.16 -11.57
C ASP A 135 3.04 2.28 -10.14
N LEU A 136 3.11 1.14 -9.41
CA LEU A 136 3.62 1.10 -8.05
C LEU A 136 4.25 -0.26 -7.72
N VAL A 137 5.35 -0.21 -6.97
CA VAL A 137 5.96 -1.37 -6.31
C VAL A 137 5.88 -1.17 -4.80
N LEU A 138 5.16 -2.07 -4.12
CA LEU A 138 5.07 -2.10 -2.67
C LEU A 138 6.15 -3.03 -2.09
N VAL A 139 7.00 -2.51 -1.22
CA VAL A 139 7.97 -3.29 -0.46
C VAL A 139 7.41 -3.57 0.94
N MET A 140 7.22 -4.85 1.26
CA MET A 140 6.81 -5.29 2.58
C MET A 140 8.01 -5.28 3.53
N THR A 141 7.91 -4.51 4.61
CA THR A 141 8.90 -4.44 5.70
C THR A 141 8.41 -5.11 6.98
N VAL A 142 7.37 -5.94 6.84
CA VAL A 142 6.86 -6.91 7.81
C VAL A 142 6.32 -8.12 7.06
N ASN A 143 6.08 -9.24 7.74
CA ASN A 143 5.31 -10.31 7.13
C ASN A 143 3.85 -9.89 6.98
N PRO A 144 3.22 -10.02 5.79
CA PRO A 144 1.84 -9.65 5.59
C PRO A 144 0.89 -10.44 6.49
N GLY A 145 -0.23 -9.80 6.93
CA GLY A 145 -1.27 -10.46 7.71
C GLY A 145 -1.71 -9.74 8.98
N PHE A 146 -0.83 -9.02 9.66
CA PHE A 146 -1.17 -8.32 10.91
C PHE A 146 -0.51 -6.95 10.99
N GLY A 147 -1.23 -5.98 11.57
CA GLY A 147 -0.69 -4.65 11.87
C GLY A 147 0.20 -4.64 13.14
N GLY A 148 0.96 -3.57 13.32
CA GLY A 148 1.73 -3.31 14.55
C GLY A 148 3.00 -4.15 14.73
N GLN A 149 3.49 -4.80 13.69
CA GLN A 149 4.73 -5.58 13.69
C GLN A 149 5.97 -4.67 13.67
N SER A 150 7.11 -5.23 14.10
CA SER A 150 8.41 -4.55 14.06
C SER A 150 8.92 -4.45 12.61
N PHE A 151 9.48 -3.30 12.27
CA PHE A 151 10.09 -3.02 10.98
C PHE A 151 11.27 -3.97 10.70
N MET A 152 11.29 -4.57 9.52
CA MET A 152 12.35 -5.45 9.03
C MET A 152 13.39 -4.65 8.25
N ASN A 153 14.46 -4.26 8.91
CA ASN A 153 15.51 -3.42 8.34
C ASN A 153 16.28 -4.09 7.18
N ASP A 154 16.30 -5.41 7.16
CA ASP A 154 16.88 -6.23 6.10
C ASP A 154 16.11 -6.13 4.76
N GLN A 155 14.92 -5.52 4.73
CA GLN A 155 14.17 -5.30 3.49
C GLN A 155 14.51 -3.96 2.80
N VAL A 156 15.23 -3.07 3.47
CA VAL A 156 15.59 -1.73 2.93
C VAL A 156 16.36 -1.82 1.62
N PHE A 157 17.23 -2.84 1.47
CA PHE A 157 17.98 -3.04 0.23
C PHE A 157 17.08 -3.18 -1.01
N LYS A 158 15.84 -3.69 -0.86
CA LYS A 158 14.89 -3.80 -1.98
C LYS A 158 14.42 -2.42 -2.45
N ILE A 159 14.24 -1.48 -1.50
CA ILE A 159 13.87 -0.09 -1.79
C ILE A 159 15.00 0.59 -2.58
N ASP A 160 16.24 0.43 -2.11
CA ASP A 160 17.41 1.01 -2.74
C ASP A 160 17.66 0.43 -4.13
N GLU A 161 17.50 -0.88 -4.29
CA GLU A 161 17.67 -1.55 -5.57
C GLU A 161 16.57 -1.17 -6.57
N LEU A 162 15.29 -1.05 -6.13
CA LEU A 162 14.21 -0.56 -6.97
C LEU A 162 14.45 0.89 -7.41
N ASN A 163 14.92 1.75 -6.51
CA ASN A 163 15.27 3.13 -6.86
C ASN A 163 16.42 3.19 -7.88
N ARG A 164 17.45 2.32 -7.74
CA ARG A 164 18.53 2.16 -8.70
C ARG A 164 18.00 1.70 -10.07
N LEU A 165 17.21 0.63 -10.12
CA LEU A 165 16.64 0.08 -11.35
C LEU A 165 15.81 1.14 -12.08
N ARG A 166 14.95 1.88 -11.34
CA ARG A 166 14.13 2.97 -11.90
C ARG A 166 14.99 4.09 -12.50
N SER A 167 16.11 4.42 -11.87
CA SER A 167 17.02 5.47 -12.38
C SER A 167 17.83 5.06 -13.60
N GLU A 168 18.03 3.75 -13.81
CA GLU A 168 18.83 3.19 -14.91
C GLU A 168 18.00 2.80 -16.14
N ASN A 169 16.66 2.76 -16.04
CA ASN A 169 15.77 2.35 -17.14
C ASN A 169 14.62 3.36 -17.33
N GLU A 170 14.64 4.06 -18.46
CA GLU A 170 13.64 5.08 -18.82
C GLU A 170 12.21 4.54 -18.95
N ASN A 171 12.03 3.22 -19.10
CA ASN A 171 10.71 2.59 -19.15
C ASN A 171 10.12 2.31 -17.76
N TYR A 172 10.87 2.55 -16.69
CA TYR A 172 10.43 2.31 -15.32
C TYR A 172 9.92 3.60 -14.67
N ASP A 173 8.59 3.75 -14.63
CA ASP A 173 7.92 4.93 -14.07
C ASP A 173 6.96 4.53 -12.94
N TYR A 174 7.45 3.71 -12.01
CA TYR A 174 6.69 3.29 -10.85
C TYR A 174 7.05 4.09 -9.59
N LEU A 175 6.08 4.25 -8.70
CA LEU A 175 6.33 4.71 -7.34
C LEU A 175 6.80 3.55 -6.46
N ILE A 176 7.65 3.84 -5.48
CA ILE A 176 8.09 2.88 -4.45
C ILE A 176 7.33 3.17 -3.17
N GLN A 177 6.50 2.21 -2.77
CA GLN A 177 5.75 2.26 -1.51
C GLN A 177 6.35 1.30 -0.49
N VAL A 178 6.26 1.66 0.79
CA VAL A 178 6.75 0.82 1.90
C VAL A 178 5.61 0.58 2.89
N ASP A 179 5.38 -0.68 3.24
CA ASP A 179 4.40 -1.08 4.25
C ASP A 179 5.01 -2.01 5.30
N GLY A 180 4.82 -1.62 6.55
CA GLY A 180 5.17 -2.40 7.73
C GLY A 180 6.13 -1.72 8.70
N GLY A 181 5.64 -1.41 9.90
CA GLY A 181 6.46 -0.88 10.99
C GLY A 181 7.04 0.52 10.78
N VAL A 182 6.53 1.26 9.76
CA VAL A 182 6.96 2.63 9.48
C VAL A 182 6.47 3.58 10.58
N ASN A 183 7.40 4.33 11.17
CA ASN A 183 7.17 5.31 12.22
C ASN A 183 8.32 6.33 12.27
N SER A 184 8.27 7.31 13.16
CA SER A 184 9.29 8.36 13.28
C SER A 184 10.72 7.87 13.58
N LYS A 185 10.91 6.63 14.05
CA LYS A 185 12.22 6.03 14.32
C LYS A 185 12.76 5.26 13.12
N THR A 186 11.88 4.73 12.26
CA THR A 186 12.25 3.88 11.12
C THR A 186 12.22 4.61 9.78
N VAL A 187 11.54 5.75 9.70
CA VAL A 187 11.39 6.53 8.44
C VAL A 187 12.72 6.93 7.82
N SER A 188 13.77 7.15 8.61
CA SER A 188 15.11 7.49 8.10
C SER A 188 15.78 6.35 7.30
N ALA A 189 15.32 5.11 7.48
CA ALA A 189 15.83 3.96 6.73
C ALA A 189 15.22 3.84 5.31
N VAL A 190 14.08 4.52 5.03
CA VAL A 190 13.33 4.35 3.78
C VAL A 190 13.33 5.62 2.92
N THR A 191 14.46 6.35 2.91
CA THR A 191 14.59 7.66 2.24
C THR A 191 14.41 7.62 0.72
N ASN A 192 14.54 6.46 0.09
CA ASN A 192 14.35 6.23 -1.34
C ASN A 192 12.93 5.76 -1.71
N ALA A 193 12.00 5.73 -0.74
CA ALA A 193 10.59 5.52 -0.99
C ALA A 193 9.89 6.81 -1.42
N ASP A 194 8.76 6.67 -2.11
CA ASP A 194 7.87 7.76 -2.53
C ASP A 194 6.61 7.83 -1.64
N VAL A 195 6.13 6.67 -1.18
CA VAL A 195 4.89 6.52 -0.42
C VAL A 195 5.13 5.69 0.84
N LEU A 196 4.63 6.16 1.97
CA LEU A 196 4.72 5.46 3.26
C LEU A 196 3.34 5.02 3.74
N VAL A 197 3.17 3.71 3.92
CA VAL A 197 2.00 3.17 4.61
C VAL A 197 2.26 3.23 6.11
N ALA A 198 1.35 3.85 6.85
CA ALA A 198 1.46 4.00 8.29
C ALA A 198 0.13 3.67 8.99
N GLY A 199 0.09 2.57 9.70
CA GLY A 199 -1.06 2.15 10.49
C GLY A 199 -1.02 2.69 11.90
N SER A 200 -0.47 1.93 12.84
CA SER A 200 -0.43 2.28 14.26
C SER A 200 0.28 3.60 14.56
N ALA A 201 1.26 3.98 13.75
CA ALA A 201 1.95 5.26 13.89
C ALA A 201 1.02 6.48 13.68
N VAL A 202 -0.08 6.31 12.92
CA VAL A 202 -1.10 7.36 12.69
C VAL A 202 -2.30 7.19 13.61
N PHE A 203 -2.87 5.97 13.70
CA PHE A 203 -4.15 5.75 14.39
C PHE A 203 -4.03 5.52 15.91
N LYS A 204 -2.82 5.24 16.45
CA LYS A 204 -2.62 4.98 17.88
C LYS A 204 -1.80 6.08 18.56
N GLY A 205 -1.86 6.10 19.90
CA GLY A 205 -1.12 7.08 20.73
C GLY A 205 -1.75 8.46 20.74
N GLU A 206 -1.11 9.38 21.49
CA GLU A 206 -1.56 10.77 21.68
C GLU A 206 -1.18 11.67 20.51
N GLY A 207 -1.84 12.83 20.39
CA GLY A 207 -1.62 13.83 19.34
C GLY A 207 -2.60 13.71 18.17
N THR A 208 -2.63 14.74 17.32
CA THR A 208 -3.47 14.79 16.12
C THR A 208 -2.92 13.92 15.00
N TYR A 209 -3.77 13.53 14.04
CA TYR A 209 -3.30 12.79 12.85
C TYR A 209 -2.27 13.59 12.05
N ARG A 210 -2.46 14.92 11.97
CA ARG A 210 -1.49 15.83 11.32
C ARG A 210 -0.11 15.72 11.94
N GLU A 211 0.01 15.90 13.27
CA GLU A 211 1.30 15.82 13.97
C GLU A 211 1.99 14.48 13.76
N LYS A 212 1.22 13.39 13.80
CA LYS A 212 1.74 12.03 13.58
C LYS A 212 2.23 11.82 12.14
N MET A 213 1.52 12.32 11.15
CA MET A 213 1.93 12.25 9.74
C MET A 213 3.13 13.17 9.46
N GLU A 214 3.18 14.36 10.04
CA GLU A 214 4.32 15.27 9.95
C GLU A 214 5.61 14.66 10.56
N ALA A 215 5.47 13.86 11.62
CA ALA A 215 6.60 13.13 12.21
C ALA A 215 7.19 12.04 11.29
N LEU A 216 6.49 11.65 10.22
CA LEU A 216 6.98 10.74 9.19
C LEU A 216 7.68 11.50 8.03
N GLN A 217 7.61 12.82 7.99
CA GLN A 217 8.34 13.62 7.00
C GLN A 217 9.77 13.87 7.50
N ILE A 218 10.76 13.49 6.70
CA ILE A 218 12.18 13.75 6.99
C ILE A 218 12.45 15.22 6.64
N ARG A 219 13.11 15.92 7.57
CA ARG A 219 13.58 17.29 7.37
C ARG A 219 14.95 17.31 6.69
#